data_8b6a3c8b8b9db807eedb65896dc1f31e
#
_entry.id   8b6a3c8b8b9db807eedb65896dc1f31e
#
_cell.length_a   1.000
_cell.length_b   1.000
_cell.length_c   1.000
_cell.angle_alpha   90.00
_cell.angle_beta   90.00
_cell.angle_gamma   90.00
#
_symmetry.space_group_name_H-M   'P 1'
#
loop_
_entity.id
_entity.type
_entity.pdbx_description
1 polymer ?
#
loop_
_entity_poly.entity_id
_entity_poly.type
_entity_poly.pdbx_seq_one_letter_code
_entity_poly.pdbx_strand_id
1 'polypeptide(L)'
;MRILLLGYGKMGQLIDQLATGQGHEVVGNIHVDNREELTQYNKDNTDVAIDFSQPEAAVENIKWCIDQGIPVAVGTTGWLDDKEVVDTYCKTKNGTYLYASNFSIGVNIFFKLNEYLAKLMSGQEGYDVRTKEIHHTSKKDSPSGTSITLAEGILQHLQHKSKWVNEETDNPEDLAIISERIDPTPGTHEIIYSSGVDAIEIKHTAHSREGFAKGAIAVAEWLRKQKGIKKMDDFLESL
;
A
#
# COMPACT_ATOMS: atom_id res chain seq x y z
N MET A 1 8.55 -14.83 14.52
CA MET A 1 7.77 -13.83 15.29
C MET A 1 6.37 -14.34 15.52
N ARG A 2 5.73 -13.87 16.61
CA ARG A 2 4.35 -14.16 16.97
C ARG A 2 3.46 -13.08 16.39
N ILE A 3 2.59 -13.43 15.45
CA ILE A 3 1.77 -12.49 14.67
C ILE A 3 0.31 -12.64 15.09
N LEU A 4 -0.34 -11.52 15.40
CA LEU A 4 -1.80 -11.44 15.53
C LEU A 4 -2.39 -10.89 14.24
N LEU A 5 -3.33 -11.59 13.62
CA LEU A 5 -4.04 -11.13 12.44
C LEU A 5 -5.36 -10.47 12.84
N LEU A 6 -5.55 -9.22 12.41
CA LEU A 6 -6.80 -8.47 12.57
C LEU A 6 -7.48 -8.43 11.19
N GLY A 7 -8.58 -9.16 11.04
CA GLY A 7 -9.21 -9.46 9.77
C GLY A 7 -8.71 -10.79 9.17
N TYR A 8 -9.63 -11.72 8.94
CA TYR A 8 -9.29 -13.06 8.42
C TYR A 8 -10.04 -13.37 7.10
N GLY A 9 -10.10 -12.35 6.23
CA GLY A 9 -10.57 -12.46 4.85
C GLY A 9 -9.48 -13.06 3.93
N LYS A 10 -9.62 -12.85 2.62
CA LYS A 10 -8.67 -13.37 1.61
C LYS A 10 -7.21 -13.00 1.89
N MET A 11 -6.95 -11.76 2.35
CA MET A 11 -5.59 -11.32 2.67
C MET A 11 -5.10 -11.92 3.98
N GLY A 12 -5.91 -11.91 5.04
CA GLY A 12 -5.54 -12.53 6.32
C GLY A 12 -5.17 -14.00 6.19
N GLN A 13 -5.97 -14.79 5.47
CA GLN A 13 -5.69 -16.20 5.20
C GLN A 13 -4.40 -16.40 4.39
N LEU A 14 -4.14 -15.56 3.39
CA LEU A 14 -2.90 -15.64 2.61
C LEU A 14 -1.67 -15.26 3.46
N ILE A 15 -1.79 -14.25 4.31
CA ILE A 15 -0.72 -13.85 5.24
C ILE A 15 -0.44 -14.98 6.22
N ASP A 16 -1.47 -15.61 6.79
CA ASP A 16 -1.33 -16.76 7.70
C ASP A 16 -0.55 -17.89 7.04
N GLN A 17 -1.00 -18.33 5.87
CA GLN A 17 -0.33 -19.39 5.11
C GLN A 17 1.14 -19.07 4.83
N LEU A 18 1.45 -17.87 4.37
CA LEU A 18 2.81 -17.49 4.01
C LEU A 18 3.69 -17.26 5.24
N ALA A 19 3.17 -16.66 6.31
CA ALA A 19 3.88 -16.43 7.56
C ALA A 19 4.25 -17.76 8.22
N THR A 20 3.31 -18.70 8.30
CA THR A 20 3.55 -20.05 8.84
C THR A 20 4.59 -20.79 7.99
N GLY A 21 4.50 -20.69 6.65
CA GLY A 21 5.48 -21.27 5.73
C GLY A 21 6.90 -20.69 5.88
N GLN A 22 7.03 -19.47 6.40
CA GLN A 22 8.31 -18.80 6.72
C GLN A 22 8.80 -19.07 8.15
N GLY A 23 8.11 -19.91 8.91
CA GLY A 23 8.48 -20.24 10.29
C GLY A 23 8.05 -19.19 11.33
N HIS A 24 7.12 -18.32 11.00
CA HIS A 24 6.45 -17.44 11.96
C HIS A 24 5.27 -18.17 12.62
N GLU A 25 4.87 -17.73 13.80
CA GLU A 25 3.72 -18.25 14.53
C GLU A 25 2.57 -17.25 14.42
N VAL A 26 1.45 -17.65 13.86
CA VAL A 26 0.21 -16.89 13.94
C VAL A 26 -0.50 -17.27 15.23
N VAL A 27 -0.40 -16.41 16.25
CA VAL A 27 -0.93 -16.66 17.59
C VAL A 27 -2.44 -16.52 17.68
N GLY A 28 -3.05 -15.85 16.69
CA GLY A 28 -4.49 -15.72 16.59
C GLY A 28 -4.92 -14.95 15.37
N ASN A 29 -6.21 -15.09 15.02
CA ASN A 29 -6.86 -14.33 13.98
C ASN A 29 -8.20 -13.81 14.51
N ILE A 30 -8.39 -12.51 14.44
CA ILE A 30 -9.56 -11.81 14.97
C ILE A 30 -10.42 -11.32 13.81
N HIS A 31 -11.69 -11.61 13.91
CA HIS A 31 -12.74 -11.14 12.98
C HIS A 31 -13.99 -10.74 13.78
N VAL A 32 -15.07 -10.38 13.11
CA VAL A 32 -16.27 -9.84 13.77
C VAL A 32 -16.88 -10.80 14.79
N ASP A 33 -16.79 -12.12 14.53
CA ASP A 33 -17.48 -13.14 15.34
C ASP A 33 -16.69 -13.57 16.60
N ASN A 34 -15.42 -13.19 16.72
CA ASN A 34 -14.57 -13.57 17.87
C ASN A 34 -13.78 -12.39 18.46
N ARG A 35 -14.29 -11.17 18.33
CA ARG A 35 -13.61 -9.95 18.79
C ARG A 35 -13.29 -9.95 20.29
N GLU A 36 -14.05 -10.64 21.09
CA GLU A 36 -13.82 -10.81 22.54
C GLU A 36 -12.49 -11.52 22.85
N GLU A 37 -11.96 -12.33 21.93
CA GLU A 37 -10.68 -13.02 22.10
C GLU A 37 -9.49 -12.05 22.11
N LEU A 38 -9.65 -10.79 21.66
CA LEU A 38 -8.61 -9.75 21.74
C LEU A 38 -8.04 -9.63 23.17
N THR A 39 -8.85 -9.83 24.19
CA THR A 39 -8.42 -9.77 25.60
C THR A 39 -7.31 -10.75 25.98
N GLN A 40 -7.06 -11.78 25.16
CA GLN A 40 -6.03 -12.79 25.38
C GLN A 40 -4.63 -12.34 24.90
N TYR A 41 -4.53 -11.26 24.11
CA TYR A 41 -3.29 -10.83 23.47
C TYR A 41 -2.73 -9.56 24.09
N ASN A 42 -1.41 -9.50 24.20
CA ASN A 42 -0.66 -8.34 24.69
C ASN A 42 0.81 -8.45 24.22
N LYS A 43 1.64 -7.47 24.54
CA LYS A 43 3.06 -7.42 24.16
C LYS A 43 3.91 -8.61 24.65
N ASP A 44 3.45 -9.34 25.67
CA ASP A 44 4.23 -10.46 26.23
C ASP A 44 4.03 -11.77 25.45
N ASN A 45 2.91 -11.89 24.72
CA ASN A 45 2.58 -13.05 23.90
C ASN A 45 2.42 -12.74 22.40
N THR A 46 2.52 -11.47 21.97
CA THR A 46 2.36 -11.04 20.58
C THR A 46 3.46 -10.05 20.22
N ASP A 47 4.22 -10.32 19.16
CA ASP A 47 5.33 -9.47 18.73
C ASP A 47 4.88 -8.33 17.81
N VAL A 48 3.82 -8.55 17.01
CA VAL A 48 3.28 -7.61 16.04
C VAL A 48 1.87 -8.01 15.61
N ALA A 49 1.03 -7.03 15.27
CA ALA A 49 -0.24 -7.27 14.61
C ALA A 49 -0.18 -6.85 13.12
N ILE A 50 -0.96 -7.53 12.28
CA ILE A 50 -1.19 -7.16 10.87
C ILE A 50 -2.68 -7.02 10.67
N ASP A 51 -3.12 -5.81 10.28
CA ASP A 51 -4.54 -5.47 10.10
C ASP A 51 -4.92 -5.38 8.62
N PHE A 52 -5.76 -6.32 8.18
CA PHE A 52 -6.50 -6.30 6.92
C PHE A 52 -7.98 -6.59 7.20
N SER A 53 -8.58 -5.75 8.01
CA SER A 53 -9.97 -5.84 8.46
C SER A 53 -10.93 -5.01 7.59
N GLN A 54 -11.93 -4.41 8.20
CA GLN A 54 -12.87 -3.47 7.57
C GLN A 54 -12.58 -2.04 8.01
N PRO A 55 -12.93 -1.02 7.19
CA PRO A 55 -12.70 0.39 7.51
C PRO A 55 -13.21 0.79 8.89
N GLU A 56 -14.40 0.32 9.24
CA GLU A 56 -15.09 0.64 10.50
C GLU A 56 -14.37 0.08 11.73
N ALA A 57 -13.59 -0.98 11.57
CA ALA A 57 -12.85 -1.61 12.67
C ALA A 57 -11.41 -1.09 12.82
N ALA A 58 -10.84 -0.50 11.78
CA ALA A 58 -9.42 -0.19 11.69
C ALA A 58 -8.93 0.74 12.82
N VAL A 59 -9.67 1.82 13.08
CA VAL A 59 -9.30 2.81 14.12
C VAL A 59 -9.28 2.17 15.51
N GLU A 60 -10.29 1.37 15.83
CA GLU A 60 -10.36 0.67 17.11
C GLU A 60 -9.27 -0.40 17.24
N ASN A 61 -9.00 -1.15 16.18
CA ASN A 61 -7.93 -2.14 16.13
C ASN A 61 -6.55 -1.50 16.37
N ILE A 62 -6.26 -0.39 15.71
CA ILE A 62 -5.00 0.35 15.88
C ILE A 62 -4.85 0.84 17.33
N LYS A 63 -5.88 1.50 17.88
CA LYS A 63 -5.88 2.00 19.26
C LYS A 63 -5.71 0.87 20.26
N TRP A 64 -6.40 -0.23 20.05
CA TRP A 64 -6.27 -1.41 20.92
C TRP A 64 -4.82 -1.97 20.87
N CYS A 65 -4.22 -2.13 19.71
CA CYS A 65 -2.82 -2.57 19.57
C CYS A 65 -1.87 -1.63 20.32
N ILE A 66 -2.07 -0.31 20.18
CA ILE A 66 -1.28 0.71 20.88
C ILE A 66 -1.40 0.55 22.39
N ASP A 67 -2.61 0.37 22.93
CA ASP A 67 -2.85 0.18 24.35
C ASP A 67 -2.22 -1.10 24.91
N GLN A 68 -2.16 -2.17 24.09
CA GLN A 68 -1.49 -3.42 24.46
C GLN A 68 0.03 -3.38 24.24
N GLY A 69 0.56 -2.27 23.68
CA GLY A 69 1.98 -2.15 23.36
C GLY A 69 2.43 -3.02 22.20
N ILE A 70 1.52 -3.43 21.31
CA ILE A 70 1.75 -4.26 20.15
C ILE A 70 1.93 -3.34 18.92
N PRO A 71 3.07 -3.35 18.22
CA PRO A 71 3.21 -2.68 16.92
C PRO A 71 2.22 -3.24 15.90
N VAL A 72 1.62 -2.38 15.05
CA VAL A 72 0.64 -2.83 14.05
C VAL A 72 0.92 -2.31 12.66
N ALA A 73 0.98 -3.22 11.67
CA ALA A 73 1.03 -2.93 10.24
C ALA A 73 -0.40 -2.95 9.67
N VAL A 74 -0.85 -1.82 9.14
CA VAL A 74 -2.26 -1.58 8.76
C VAL A 74 -2.38 -1.46 7.25
N GLY A 75 -3.05 -2.45 6.63
CA GLY A 75 -3.39 -2.47 5.21
C GLY A 75 -4.87 -2.17 4.94
N THR A 76 -5.68 -2.07 5.97
CA THR A 76 -7.08 -1.66 5.85
C THR A 76 -7.17 -0.22 5.36
N THR A 77 -7.94 0.02 4.31
CA THR A 77 -8.18 1.35 3.72
C THR A 77 -9.54 1.91 4.15
N GLY A 78 -9.83 3.19 3.81
CA GLY A 78 -11.15 3.80 4.05
C GLY A 78 -11.36 4.35 5.47
N TRP A 79 -10.30 4.53 6.27
CA TRP A 79 -10.37 5.10 7.62
C TRP A 79 -9.55 6.39 7.81
N LEU A 80 -8.97 6.91 6.71
CA LEU A 80 -7.99 8.01 6.78
C LEU A 80 -8.57 9.35 7.24
N ASP A 81 -9.88 9.53 7.22
CA ASP A 81 -10.55 10.69 7.82
C ASP A 81 -10.23 10.80 9.33
N ASP A 82 -10.00 9.67 10.00
CA ASP A 82 -9.62 9.60 11.40
C ASP A 82 -8.10 9.54 11.64
N LYS A 83 -7.28 9.66 10.59
CA LYS A 83 -5.82 9.48 10.68
C LYS A 83 -5.17 10.42 11.70
N GLU A 84 -5.56 11.68 11.75
CA GLU A 84 -5.00 12.67 12.68
C GLU A 84 -5.29 12.29 14.15
N VAL A 85 -6.47 11.75 14.40
CA VAL A 85 -6.87 11.26 15.74
C VAL A 85 -6.00 10.07 16.14
N VAL A 86 -5.77 9.13 15.22
CA VAL A 86 -4.93 7.95 15.45
C VAL A 86 -3.47 8.35 15.65
N ASP A 87 -2.95 9.29 14.84
CA ASP A 87 -1.58 9.80 14.95
C ASP A 87 -1.34 10.44 16.33
N THR A 88 -2.29 11.27 16.79
CA THR A 88 -2.24 11.91 18.11
C THR A 88 -2.29 10.88 19.23
N TYR A 89 -3.17 9.88 19.10
CA TYR A 89 -3.28 8.80 20.07
C TYR A 89 -1.97 7.98 20.15
N CYS A 90 -1.41 7.62 19.02
CA CYS A 90 -0.16 6.89 18.95
C CYS A 90 1.00 7.64 19.61
N LYS A 91 1.12 8.95 19.35
CA LYS A 91 2.14 9.80 19.97
C LYS A 91 1.95 9.89 21.48
N THR A 92 0.73 10.10 21.96
CA THR A 92 0.40 10.24 23.39
C THR A 92 0.72 8.97 24.16
N LYS A 93 0.47 7.81 23.57
CA LYS A 93 0.67 6.50 24.18
C LYS A 93 2.05 5.88 23.92
N ASN A 94 2.93 6.57 23.17
CA ASN A 94 4.21 6.02 22.69
C ASN A 94 4.03 4.69 21.94
N GLY A 95 2.96 4.57 21.17
CA GLY A 95 2.63 3.40 20.37
C GLY A 95 3.48 3.28 19.12
N THR A 96 3.23 2.22 18.34
CA THR A 96 3.93 2.00 17.06
C THR A 96 2.93 1.49 16.04
N TYR A 97 2.79 2.19 14.92
CA TYR A 97 2.05 1.67 13.79
C TYR A 97 2.63 2.15 12.46
N LEU A 98 2.33 1.40 11.40
CA LEU A 98 2.57 1.76 10.01
C LEU A 98 1.29 1.53 9.22
N TYR A 99 0.83 2.54 8.51
CA TYR A 99 -0.23 2.40 7.51
C TYR A 99 0.36 2.46 6.11
N ALA A 100 -0.11 1.56 5.23
CA ALA A 100 0.13 1.63 3.81
C ALA A 100 -1.10 1.14 3.02
N SER A 101 -1.48 1.88 1.97
CA SER A 101 -2.53 1.45 1.04
C SER A 101 -2.07 0.29 0.15
N ASN A 102 -0.75 0.06 0.08
CA ASN A 102 -0.15 -1.02 -0.69
C ASN A 102 1.13 -1.53 -0.01
N PHE A 103 1.17 -2.81 0.32
CA PHE A 103 2.32 -3.46 0.96
C PHE A 103 3.27 -4.15 -0.02
N SER A 104 2.97 -4.22 -1.33
CA SER A 104 3.90 -4.79 -2.30
C SER A 104 5.18 -3.97 -2.36
N ILE A 105 6.31 -4.58 -2.00
CA ILE A 105 7.63 -3.94 -2.08
C ILE A 105 7.89 -3.48 -3.51
N GLY A 106 7.59 -4.32 -4.52
CA GLY A 106 7.76 -3.97 -5.92
C GLY A 106 6.95 -2.75 -6.35
N VAL A 107 5.69 -2.62 -5.89
CA VAL A 107 4.85 -1.44 -6.17
C VAL A 107 5.42 -0.19 -5.50
N ASN A 108 5.88 -0.29 -4.25
CA ASN A 108 6.44 0.86 -3.55
C ASN A 108 7.79 1.32 -4.15
N ILE A 109 8.64 0.39 -4.58
CA ILE A 109 9.84 0.71 -5.37
C ILE A 109 9.43 1.39 -6.69
N PHE A 110 8.38 0.89 -7.35
CA PHE A 110 7.87 1.46 -8.59
C PHE A 110 7.34 2.89 -8.40
N PHE A 111 6.67 3.21 -7.27
CA PHE A 111 6.31 4.58 -6.90
C PHE A 111 7.54 5.49 -6.82
N LYS A 112 8.59 5.07 -6.13
CA LYS A 112 9.84 5.85 -6.00
C LYS A 112 10.53 6.05 -7.34
N LEU A 113 10.59 5.01 -8.16
CA LEU A 113 11.16 5.09 -9.51
C LEU A 113 10.37 6.07 -10.39
N ASN A 114 9.03 6.04 -10.31
CA ASN A 114 8.14 6.95 -11.03
C ASN A 114 8.37 8.41 -10.63
N GLU A 115 8.39 8.70 -9.31
CA GLU A 115 8.66 10.04 -8.80
C GLU A 115 10.05 10.55 -9.26
N TYR A 116 11.07 9.69 -9.17
CA TYR A 116 12.43 10.04 -9.59
C TYR A 116 12.51 10.30 -11.08
N LEU A 117 11.88 9.44 -11.90
CA LEU A 117 11.81 9.63 -13.35
C LEU A 117 11.06 10.93 -13.70
N ALA A 118 9.91 11.19 -13.09
CA ALA A 118 9.15 12.41 -13.30
C ALA A 118 9.99 13.66 -12.98
N LYS A 119 10.78 13.63 -11.90
CA LYS A 119 11.72 14.72 -11.56
C LYS A 119 12.79 14.91 -12.64
N LEU A 120 13.37 13.85 -13.20
CA LEU A 120 14.34 13.96 -14.28
C LEU A 120 13.71 14.50 -15.57
N MET A 121 12.45 14.12 -15.84
CA MET A 121 11.72 14.52 -17.04
C MET A 121 11.15 15.93 -16.95
N SER A 122 11.08 16.53 -15.76
CA SER A 122 10.46 17.86 -15.55
C SER A 122 11.10 19.02 -16.36
N GLY A 123 12.35 18.87 -16.77
CA GLY A 123 13.07 19.85 -17.60
C GLY A 123 13.26 19.42 -19.05
N GLN A 124 12.65 18.32 -19.50
CA GLN A 124 12.87 17.75 -20.84
C GLN A 124 11.72 18.19 -21.77
N GLU A 125 11.98 19.23 -22.56
CA GLU A 125 11.02 19.68 -23.58
C GLU A 125 10.87 18.63 -24.70
N GLY A 126 9.65 18.48 -25.22
CA GLY A 126 9.34 17.58 -26.33
C GLY A 126 8.93 16.16 -25.90
N TYR A 127 8.98 15.82 -24.62
CA TYR A 127 8.36 14.60 -24.10
C TYR A 127 6.97 14.85 -23.58
N ASP A 128 6.06 13.94 -23.92
CA ASP A 128 4.75 13.82 -23.26
C ASP A 128 4.68 12.54 -22.45
N VAL A 129 3.81 12.51 -21.43
CA VAL A 129 3.66 11.38 -20.53
C VAL A 129 2.23 10.87 -20.50
N ARG A 130 2.08 9.56 -20.53
CA ARG A 130 0.82 8.87 -20.26
C ARG A 130 1.04 7.68 -19.34
N THR A 131 -0.02 7.24 -18.68
CA THR A 131 -0.01 6.06 -17.84
C THR A 131 -1.04 5.05 -18.35
N LYS A 132 -0.76 3.77 -18.14
CA LYS A 132 -1.67 2.69 -18.50
C LYS A 132 -1.76 1.70 -17.34
N GLU A 133 -2.97 1.20 -17.08
CA GLU A 133 -3.19 0.10 -16.16
C GLU A 133 -4.00 -1.02 -16.79
N ILE A 134 -3.72 -2.27 -16.38
CA ILE A 134 -4.48 -3.45 -16.80
C ILE A 134 -4.82 -4.26 -15.55
N HIS A 135 -6.09 -4.56 -15.36
CA HIS A 135 -6.60 -5.42 -14.28
C HIS A 135 -7.66 -6.39 -14.79
N HIS A 136 -7.97 -7.39 -13.94
CA HIS A 136 -9.06 -8.35 -14.22
C HIS A 136 -10.42 -7.66 -14.34
N THR A 137 -11.35 -8.27 -15.07
CA THR A 137 -12.67 -7.72 -15.38
C THR A 137 -13.55 -7.48 -14.16
N SER A 138 -13.35 -8.22 -13.05
CA SER A 138 -14.10 -8.04 -11.79
C SER A 138 -13.62 -6.87 -10.91
N LYS A 139 -12.59 -6.10 -11.32
CA LYS A 139 -12.17 -4.88 -10.62
C LYS A 139 -13.13 -3.74 -10.92
N LYS A 140 -13.76 -3.19 -9.87
CA LYS A 140 -14.83 -2.20 -9.99
C LYS A 140 -14.33 -0.76 -10.13
N ASP A 141 -13.29 -0.41 -9.39
CA ASP A 141 -12.70 0.93 -9.41
C ASP A 141 -11.90 1.17 -10.69
N SER A 142 -12.03 2.35 -11.29
CA SER A 142 -11.30 2.83 -12.46
C SER A 142 -11.14 4.35 -12.38
N PRO A 143 -9.90 4.89 -12.41
CA PRO A 143 -8.64 4.15 -12.34
C PRO A 143 -8.42 3.51 -10.96
N SER A 144 -7.46 2.58 -10.88
CA SER A 144 -7.07 1.98 -9.60
C SER A 144 -6.38 2.98 -8.68
N GLY A 145 -6.45 2.77 -7.35
CA GLY A 145 -5.72 3.60 -6.39
C GLY A 145 -4.21 3.67 -6.67
N THR A 146 -3.60 2.58 -7.16
CA THR A 146 -2.19 2.56 -7.58
C THR A 146 -1.94 3.50 -8.75
N SER A 147 -2.83 3.51 -9.76
CA SER A 147 -2.70 4.42 -10.91
C SER A 147 -2.88 5.88 -10.52
N ILE A 148 -3.80 6.17 -9.60
CA ILE A 148 -3.97 7.51 -9.05
C ILE A 148 -2.70 7.98 -8.35
N THR A 149 -2.13 7.15 -7.46
CA THR A 149 -0.87 7.47 -6.75
C THR A 149 0.28 7.71 -7.73
N LEU A 150 0.40 6.90 -8.79
CA LEU A 150 1.42 7.09 -9.83
C LEU A 150 1.22 8.43 -10.56
N ALA A 151 -0.01 8.74 -10.97
CA ALA A 151 -0.34 9.98 -11.65
C ALA A 151 -0.09 11.22 -10.77
N GLU A 152 -0.49 11.17 -9.50
CA GLU A 152 -0.23 12.23 -8.53
C GLU A 152 1.27 12.47 -8.33
N GLY A 153 2.08 11.39 -8.26
CA GLY A 153 3.54 11.48 -8.18
C GLY A 153 4.15 12.16 -9.43
N ILE A 154 3.59 11.92 -10.62
CA ILE A 154 4.01 12.62 -11.85
C ILE A 154 3.63 14.11 -11.80
N LEU A 155 2.38 14.41 -11.44
CA LEU A 155 1.86 15.79 -11.38
C LEU A 155 2.62 16.69 -10.39
N GLN A 156 3.20 16.13 -9.34
CA GLN A 156 4.04 16.88 -8.39
C GLN A 156 5.30 17.47 -9.05
N HIS A 157 5.77 16.89 -10.15
CA HIS A 157 7.01 17.28 -10.81
C HIS A 157 6.82 17.94 -12.18
N LEU A 158 5.76 17.59 -12.91
CA LEU A 158 5.50 18.13 -14.26
C LEU A 158 4.51 19.30 -14.21
N GLN A 159 5.02 20.53 -14.07
CA GLN A 159 4.21 21.73 -13.92
C GLN A 159 3.30 22.04 -15.12
N HIS A 160 3.59 21.50 -16.30
CA HIS A 160 2.76 21.65 -17.50
C HIS A 160 1.56 20.69 -17.53
N LYS A 161 1.50 19.71 -16.60
CA LYS A 161 0.33 18.84 -16.39
C LYS A 161 -0.46 19.34 -15.19
N SER A 162 -1.76 19.61 -15.39
CA SER A 162 -2.63 20.21 -14.36
C SER A 162 -3.45 19.19 -13.59
N LYS A 163 -3.84 18.10 -14.23
CA LYS A 163 -4.68 17.03 -13.66
C LYS A 163 -4.49 15.73 -14.42
N TRP A 164 -4.94 14.62 -13.84
CA TRP A 164 -5.12 13.38 -14.59
C TRP A 164 -6.57 13.22 -15.07
N VAL A 165 -6.75 12.50 -16.18
CA VAL A 165 -8.04 12.08 -16.73
C VAL A 165 -8.00 10.58 -17.02
N ASN A 166 -9.12 9.86 -16.83
CA ASN A 166 -9.17 8.40 -17.06
C ASN A 166 -9.69 8.08 -18.47
N GLU A 167 -9.11 8.72 -19.46
CA GLU A 167 -9.40 8.54 -20.88
C GLU A 167 -8.24 9.05 -21.75
N GLU A 168 -8.27 8.74 -23.03
CA GLU A 168 -7.38 9.36 -24.01
C GLU A 168 -7.70 10.88 -24.09
N THR A 169 -6.65 11.70 -24.24
CA THR A 169 -6.80 13.16 -24.33
C THR A 169 -5.78 13.76 -25.27
N ASP A 170 -6.21 14.75 -26.04
CA ASP A 170 -5.35 15.60 -26.88
C ASP A 170 -4.95 16.91 -26.16
N ASN A 171 -5.48 17.13 -24.93
CA ASN A 171 -5.12 18.30 -24.16
C ASN A 171 -3.72 18.10 -23.52
N PRO A 172 -2.71 18.90 -23.89
CA PRO A 172 -1.35 18.74 -23.38
C PRO A 172 -1.21 18.97 -21.86
N GLU A 173 -2.18 19.64 -21.24
CA GLU A 173 -2.20 19.88 -19.79
C GLU A 173 -2.75 18.70 -18.99
N ASP A 174 -3.38 17.73 -19.64
CA ASP A 174 -3.94 16.57 -18.97
C ASP A 174 -2.96 15.39 -18.99
N LEU A 175 -2.93 14.61 -17.91
CA LEU A 175 -2.22 13.33 -17.82
C LEU A 175 -3.23 12.19 -18.04
N ALA A 176 -3.12 11.50 -19.18
CA ALA A 176 -3.98 10.37 -19.48
C ALA A 176 -3.65 9.14 -18.59
N ILE A 177 -4.67 8.55 -17.98
CA ILE A 177 -4.64 7.22 -17.37
C ILE A 177 -5.52 6.31 -18.21
N ILE A 178 -4.92 5.37 -18.93
CA ILE A 178 -5.67 4.40 -19.74
C ILE A 178 -5.92 3.15 -18.92
N SER A 179 -7.17 2.88 -18.60
CA SER A 179 -7.57 1.72 -17.81
C SER A 179 -8.14 0.61 -18.67
N GLU A 180 -7.49 -0.56 -18.67
CA GLU A 180 -7.98 -1.76 -19.36
C GLU A 180 -8.44 -2.82 -18.35
N ARG A 181 -9.39 -3.64 -18.75
CA ARG A 181 -9.92 -4.77 -17.97
C ARG A 181 -9.79 -6.04 -18.78
N ILE A 182 -8.76 -6.85 -18.46
CA ILE A 182 -8.36 -8.05 -19.22
C ILE A 182 -8.06 -9.19 -18.23
N ASP A 183 -8.81 -10.27 -18.29
CA ASP A 183 -8.55 -11.45 -17.48
C ASP A 183 -7.36 -12.27 -18.01
N PRO A 184 -6.60 -12.92 -17.14
CA PRO A 184 -6.66 -12.98 -15.67
C PRO A 184 -5.64 -12.02 -15.00
N THR A 185 -5.52 -10.78 -15.43
CA THR A 185 -4.46 -9.84 -15.01
C THR A 185 -4.64 -9.37 -13.55
N PRO A 186 -3.76 -9.73 -12.60
CA PRO A 186 -3.83 -9.25 -11.21
C PRO A 186 -3.60 -7.74 -11.10
N GLY A 187 -2.72 -7.18 -11.93
CA GLY A 187 -2.44 -5.76 -12.02
C GLY A 187 -1.14 -5.49 -12.76
N THR A 188 -1.21 -4.64 -13.78
CA THR A 188 -0.07 -4.11 -14.52
C THR A 188 -0.18 -2.60 -14.55
N HIS A 189 0.94 -1.90 -14.37
CA HIS A 189 1.02 -0.44 -14.46
C HIS A 189 2.22 -0.07 -15.31
N GLU A 190 2.00 0.83 -16.26
CA GLU A 190 3.00 1.32 -17.22
C GLU A 190 3.02 2.85 -17.17
N ILE A 191 4.22 3.43 -17.17
CA ILE A 191 4.46 4.86 -17.33
C ILE A 191 5.30 5.02 -18.58
N ILE A 192 4.84 5.85 -19.52
CA ILE A 192 5.45 6.03 -20.82
C ILE A 192 5.69 7.51 -21.05
N TYR A 193 6.96 7.90 -21.13
CA TYR A 193 7.39 9.22 -21.61
C TYR A 193 7.81 9.07 -23.07
N SER A 194 7.21 9.80 -23.98
CA SER A 194 7.47 9.69 -25.41
C SER A 194 7.73 11.03 -26.08
N SER A 195 8.63 11.04 -27.03
CA SER A 195 8.96 12.16 -27.92
C SER A 195 8.88 11.73 -29.37
N GLY A 196 9.17 12.64 -30.31
CA GLY A 196 9.30 12.31 -31.72
C GLY A 196 10.57 11.49 -32.05
N VAL A 197 11.46 11.27 -31.08
CA VAL A 197 12.77 10.65 -31.30
C VAL A 197 12.86 9.28 -30.59
N ASP A 198 12.38 9.20 -29.35
CA ASP A 198 12.47 7.99 -28.50
C ASP A 198 11.37 7.95 -27.45
N ALA A 199 11.34 6.87 -26.66
CA ALA A 199 10.47 6.71 -25.51
C ALA A 199 11.21 6.08 -24.33
N ILE A 200 10.82 6.47 -23.11
CA ILE A 200 11.24 5.84 -21.86
C ILE A 200 10.00 5.19 -21.24
N GLU A 201 10.08 3.89 -21.00
CA GLU A 201 8.98 3.11 -20.41
C GLU A 201 9.43 2.46 -19.13
N ILE A 202 8.64 2.59 -18.07
CA ILE A 202 8.78 1.81 -16.84
C ILE A 202 7.50 1.03 -16.60
N LYS A 203 7.64 -0.23 -16.15
CA LYS A 203 6.51 -1.15 -16.02
C LYS A 203 6.63 -1.99 -14.76
N HIS A 204 5.52 -2.12 -14.03
CA HIS A 204 5.35 -3.10 -12.98
C HIS A 204 4.22 -4.06 -13.32
N THR A 205 4.44 -5.37 -13.18
CA THR A 205 3.43 -6.41 -13.36
C THR A 205 3.36 -7.29 -12.13
N ALA A 206 2.20 -7.33 -11.48
CA ALA A 206 1.91 -8.28 -10.42
C ALA A 206 1.49 -9.63 -11.04
N HIS A 207 2.11 -10.73 -10.62
CA HIS A 207 1.73 -12.08 -11.05
C HIS A 207 0.74 -12.75 -10.10
N SER A 208 0.70 -12.32 -8.84
CA SER A 208 -0.23 -12.80 -7.81
C SER A 208 -0.38 -11.77 -6.69
N ARG A 209 -1.30 -12.06 -5.76
CA ARG A 209 -1.47 -11.26 -4.53
C ARG A 209 -0.41 -11.54 -3.45
N GLU A 210 0.46 -12.52 -3.67
CA GLU A 210 1.51 -12.86 -2.68
C GLU A 210 2.46 -11.69 -2.41
N GLY A 211 2.70 -10.82 -3.38
CA GLY A 211 3.54 -9.63 -3.19
C GLY A 211 3.05 -8.72 -2.06
N PHE A 212 1.74 -8.55 -1.93
CA PHE A 212 1.15 -7.76 -0.83
C PHE A 212 1.30 -8.46 0.52
N ALA A 213 1.03 -9.78 0.58
CA ALA A 213 1.13 -10.55 1.80
C ALA A 213 2.58 -10.69 2.29
N LYS A 214 3.52 -10.99 1.38
CA LYS A 214 4.95 -11.05 1.68
C LYS A 214 5.49 -9.70 2.16
N GLY A 215 5.05 -8.61 1.53
CA GLY A 215 5.42 -7.26 1.96
C GLY A 215 4.85 -6.91 3.34
N ALA A 216 3.61 -7.29 3.64
CA ALA A 216 3.03 -7.06 4.97
C ALA A 216 3.80 -7.83 6.07
N ILE A 217 4.21 -9.07 5.80
CA ILE A 217 5.04 -9.87 6.72
C ILE A 217 6.42 -9.20 6.92
N ALA A 218 7.08 -8.79 5.84
CA ALA A 218 8.40 -8.13 5.91
C ALA A 218 8.33 -6.80 6.68
N VAL A 219 7.30 -5.99 6.42
CA VAL A 219 7.06 -4.74 7.17
C VAL A 219 6.79 -5.05 8.64
N ALA A 220 5.98 -6.05 8.96
CA ALA A 220 5.70 -6.45 10.34
C ALA A 220 6.97 -6.89 11.08
N GLU A 221 7.84 -7.66 10.41
CA GLU A 221 9.13 -8.09 10.97
C GLU A 221 10.05 -6.92 11.28
N TRP A 222 10.10 -5.92 10.42
CA TRP A 222 10.86 -4.70 10.64
C TRP A 222 10.21 -3.81 11.71
N LEU A 223 8.87 -3.62 11.65
CA LEU A 223 8.11 -2.69 12.48
C LEU A 223 8.17 -3.05 13.98
N ARG A 224 8.23 -4.35 14.33
CA ARG A 224 8.36 -4.81 15.74
C ARG A 224 9.59 -4.27 16.46
N LYS A 225 10.59 -3.82 15.71
CA LYS A 225 11.84 -3.23 16.24
C LYS A 225 11.82 -1.69 16.22
N GLN A 226 10.74 -1.09 15.72
CA GLN A 226 10.61 0.36 15.57
C GLN A 226 9.81 0.99 16.70
N LYS A 227 9.79 2.32 16.71
CA LYS A 227 8.97 3.14 17.61
C LYS A 227 8.27 4.25 16.84
N GLY A 228 7.06 4.59 17.28
CA GLY A 228 6.28 5.68 16.74
C GLY A 228 5.59 5.37 15.41
N ILE A 229 5.17 6.42 14.74
CA ILE A 229 4.47 6.33 13.45
C ILE A 229 5.50 6.13 12.36
N LYS A 230 5.30 5.10 11.54
CA LYS A 230 6.19 4.74 10.43
C LYS A 230 5.44 4.76 9.10
N LYS A 231 6.18 4.90 8.01
CA LYS A 231 5.70 4.85 6.62
C LYS A 231 6.45 3.78 5.84
N MET A 232 5.91 3.42 4.66
CA MET A 232 6.61 2.51 3.75
C MET A 232 7.97 3.04 3.32
N ASP A 233 8.13 4.35 3.22
CA ASP A 233 9.43 4.98 2.91
C ASP A 233 10.49 4.64 3.95
N ASP A 234 10.16 4.74 5.25
CA ASP A 234 11.07 4.38 6.34
C ASP A 234 11.51 2.90 6.25
N PHE A 235 10.58 2.04 5.84
CA PHE A 235 10.88 0.62 5.63
C PHE A 235 11.79 0.41 4.41
N LEU A 236 11.49 1.04 3.27
CA LEU A 236 12.28 0.90 2.05
C LEU A 236 13.71 1.43 2.21
N GLU A 237 13.89 2.52 2.97
CA GLU A 237 15.23 3.07 3.29
C GLU A 237 16.06 2.15 4.20
N SER A 238 15.41 1.17 4.84
CA SER A 238 16.08 0.19 5.71
C SER A 238 16.53 -1.09 5.01
N LEU A 239 16.14 -1.27 3.73
CA LEU A 239 16.53 -2.42 2.90
C LEU A 239 17.94 -2.22 2.34
#